data_84bb94ca376021b09999dea30746cb05
#
_entry.id   84bb94ca376021b09999dea30746cb05
#
_cell.length_a   1.000
_cell.length_b   1.000
_cell.length_c   1.000
_cell.angle_alpha   90.00
_cell.angle_beta   90.00
_cell.angle_gamma   90.00
#
_symmetry.space_group_name_H-M   'P 1'
#
loop_
_entity.id
_entity.type
_entity.pdbx_description
1 polymer ?
#
loop_
_entity_poly.entity_id
_entity_poly.type
_entity_poly.pdbx_seq_one_letter_code
_entity_poly.pdbx_strand_id
1 'polypeptide(L)'
;MRCLATAALAALILAAAATATIKPARGMSGITLGMTPTQVAAKLGRPVGKSRTRWYYPRVWVGFRGRRVVEVTTTRSTERLANGLGVDSSESEVRAAYPQAQCAQAGTFRRCRLGTGARGSRVTDFTIGHGRVLQVTIQLLP
;
A
#
# COMPACT_ATOMS: atom_id res chain seq x y z
N MET A 1 18.67 -62.11 2.02
CA MET A 1 18.57 -60.83 2.74
C MET A 1 18.51 -59.69 1.73
N ARG A 2 17.35 -59.08 1.54
CA ARG A 2 17.17 -57.95 0.61
C ARG A 2 17.02 -56.69 1.46
N CYS A 3 18.02 -55.79 1.39
CA CYS A 3 17.92 -54.46 1.98
C CYS A 3 17.09 -53.56 1.07
N LEU A 4 15.94 -53.12 1.55
CA LEU A 4 15.13 -52.08 0.93
C LEU A 4 15.66 -50.72 1.39
N ALA A 5 16.27 -49.99 0.48
CA ALA A 5 16.65 -48.59 0.71
C ALA A 5 15.43 -47.69 0.45
N THR A 6 14.89 -47.14 1.51
CA THR A 6 13.85 -46.10 1.43
C THR A 6 14.49 -44.75 1.13
N ALA A 7 14.30 -44.27 -0.09
CA ALA A 7 14.68 -42.92 -0.46
C ALA A 7 13.62 -41.93 0.08
N ALA A 8 14.01 -41.10 1.04
CA ALA A 8 13.19 -39.99 1.53
C ALA A 8 13.26 -38.82 0.54
N LEU A 9 12.17 -38.55 -0.14
CA LEU A 9 12.03 -37.34 -0.96
C LEU A 9 11.82 -36.14 -0.04
N ALA A 10 12.84 -35.32 0.14
CA ALA A 10 12.70 -34.03 0.79
C ALA A 10 12.03 -33.03 -0.17
N ALA A 11 10.77 -32.76 0.05
CA ALA A 11 10.05 -31.70 -0.68
C ALA A 11 10.58 -30.31 -0.23
N LEU A 12 11.37 -29.66 -1.06
CA LEU A 12 11.71 -28.24 -0.88
C LEU A 12 10.46 -27.42 -1.13
N ILE A 13 9.84 -26.93 -0.05
CA ILE A 13 8.79 -25.91 -0.15
C ILE A 13 9.52 -24.59 -0.39
N LEU A 14 9.57 -24.14 -1.65
CA LEU A 14 9.94 -22.76 -1.97
C LEU A 14 8.81 -21.86 -1.44
N ALA A 15 9.02 -21.23 -0.29
CA ALA A 15 8.19 -20.13 0.15
C ALA A 15 8.44 -18.97 -0.84
N ALA A 16 7.49 -18.71 -1.72
CA ALA A 16 7.51 -17.52 -2.54
C ALA A 16 7.47 -16.30 -1.60
N ALA A 17 8.58 -15.58 -1.49
CA ALA A 17 8.62 -14.32 -0.78
C ALA A 17 7.62 -13.37 -1.45
N ALA A 18 6.53 -13.06 -0.75
CA ALA A 18 5.57 -12.07 -1.21
C ALA A 18 6.32 -10.74 -1.34
N THR A 19 6.51 -10.28 -2.58
CA THR A 19 7.17 -8.99 -2.82
C THR A 19 6.26 -7.88 -2.31
N ALA A 20 6.80 -7.00 -1.45
CA ALA A 20 6.08 -5.86 -0.93
C ALA A 20 5.63 -4.95 -2.08
N THR A 21 4.32 -4.76 -2.21
CA THR A 21 3.71 -3.91 -3.25
C THR A 21 3.52 -2.48 -2.78
N ILE A 22 3.44 -2.26 -1.44
CA ILE A 22 3.38 -0.94 -0.82
C ILE A 22 4.78 -0.56 -0.35
N LYS A 23 5.28 0.57 -0.85
CA LYS A 23 6.55 1.18 -0.45
C LYS A 23 6.27 2.50 0.25
N PRO A 24 6.41 2.59 1.59
CA PRO A 24 6.11 3.79 2.35
C PRO A 24 6.76 5.04 1.76
N ALA A 25 6.02 6.15 1.74
CA ALA A 25 6.44 7.44 1.20
C ALA A 25 6.89 7.43 -0.28
N ARG A 26 6.74 6.32 -0.99
CA ARG A 26 7.14 6.18 -2.40
C ARG A 26 5.97 5.88 -3.33
N GLY A 27 5.25 4.80 -3.09
CA GLY A 27 4.17 4.39 -3.97
C GLY A 27 3.62 3.01 -3.67
N MET A 28 2.68 2.56 -4.49
CA MET A 28 2.04 1.24 -4.43
C MET A 28 1.42 0.90 -5.79
N SER A 29 1.04 -0.36 -5.99
CA SER A 29 0.42 -0.82 -7.26
C SER A 29 1.30 -0.54 -8.50
N GLY A 30 2.61 -0.47 -8.34
CA GLY A 30 3.54 -0.08 -9.41
C GLY A 30 3.56 1.42 -9.73
N ILE A 31 2.80 2.24 -9.00
CA ILE A 31 2.74 3.70 -9.16
C ILE A 31 3.60 4.36 -8.08
N THR A 32 4.45 5.29 -8.49
CA THR A 32 5.28 6.13 -7.60
C THR A 32 4.85 7.59 -7.69
N LEU A 33 4.99 8.30 -6.57
CA LEU A 33 4.81 9.75 -6.55
C LEU A 33 5.75 10.40 -7.58
N GLY A 34 5.24 11.36 -8.33
CA GLY A 34 5.97 12.05 -9.39
C GLY A 34 5.81 11.47 -10.80
N MET A 35 5.22 10.29 -10.95
CA MET A 35 4.91 9.75 -12.29
C MET A 35 3.99 10.66 -13.08
N THR A 36 4.14 10.63 -14.40
CA THR A 36 3.23 11.30 -15.34
C THR A 36 1.99 10.45 -15.61
N PRO A 37 0.88 11.04 -16.11
CA PRO A 37 -0.30 10.27 -16.55
C PRO A 37 0.03 9.18 -17.56
N THR A 38 0.93 9.44 -18.50
CA THR A 38 1.38 8.45 -19.50
C THR A 38 2.06 7.25 -18.83
N GLN A 39 2.90 7.49 -17.82
CA GLN A 39 3.55 6.42 -17.05
C GLN A 39 2.54 5.62 -16.23
N VAL A 40 1.54 6.29 -15.63
CA VAL A 40 0.44 5.62 -14.92
C VAL A 40 -0.35 4.72 -15.86
N ALA A 41 -0.74 5.23 -17.03
CA ALA A 41 -1.46 4.44 -18.04
C ALA A 41 -0.64 3.24 -18.52
N ALA A 42 0.67 3.38 -18.66
CA ALA A 42 1.55 2.27 -19.02
C ALA A 42 1.58 1.16 -17.95
N LYS A 43 1.38 1.50 -16.67
CA LYS A 43 1.38 0.55 -15.55
C LYS A 43 0.01 -0.06 -15.26
N LEU A 44 -1.04 0.74 -15.25
CA LEU A 44 -2.38 0.34 -14.81
C LEU A 44 -3.39 0.26 -15.96
N GLY A 45 -3.02 0.66 -17.16
CA GLY A 45 -3.93 0.71 -18.29
C GLY A 45 -4.89 1.89 -18.24
N ARG A 46 -6.03 1.73 -18.92
CA ARG A 46 -7.09 2.75 -18.96
C ARG A 46 -7.84 2.77 -17.63
N PRO A 47 -8.01 3.92 -16.98
CA PRO A 47 -8.84 4.02 -15.78
C PRO A 47 -10.31 3.78 -16.12
N VAL A 48 -11.07 3.25 -15.14
CA VAL A 48 -12.53 3.05 -15.27
C VAL A 48 -13.30 4.35 -15.09
N GLY A 49 -12.67 5.38 -14.53
CA GLY A 49 -13.24 6.71 -14.36
C GLY A 49 -12.15 7.75 -14.15
N LYS A 50 -12.48 9.01 -14.44
CA LYS A 50 -11.60 10.16 -14.23
C LYS A 50 -12.37 11.33 -13.66
N SER A 51 -11.77 12.06 -12.72
CA SER A 51 -12.14 13.43 -12.37
C SER A 51 -11.05 14.40 -12.86
N ARG A 52 -11.18 15.69 -12.54
CA ARG A 52 -10.16 16.70 -12.89
C ARG A 52 -8.78 16.37 -12.34
N THR A 53 -8.71 15.75 -11.16
CA THR A 53 -7.46 15.54 -10.41
C THR A 53 -7.21 14.09 -10.04
N ARG A 54 -8.10 13.16 -10.40
CA ARG A 54 -8.01 11.75 -10.00
C ARG A 54 -8.41 10.79 -11.10
N TRP A 55 -7.66 9.69 -11.19
CA TRP A 55 -7.99 8.52 -11.99
C TRP A 55 -8.37 7.37 -11.10
N TYR A 56 -9.45 6.67 -11.47
CA TYR A 56 -10.02 5.57 -10.70
C TYR A 56 -9.80 4.24 -11.44
N TYR A 57 -9.30 3.28 -10.69
CA TYR A 57 -9.12 1.88 -11.09
C TYR A 57 -9.85 1.00 -10.09
N PRO A 58 -10.10 -0.29 -10.37
CA PRO A 58 -10.68 -1.20 -9.39
C PRO A 58 -9.87 -1.23 -8.09
N ARG A 59 -10.44 -0.66 -7.01
CA ARG A 59 -9.86 -0.59 -5.66
C ARG A 59 -8.51 0.18 -5.53
N VAL A 60 -8.18 0.97 -6.53
CA VAL A 60 -7.01 1.87 -6.52
C VAL A 60 -7.41 3.20 -7.15
N TRP A 61 -6.93 4.30 -6.62
CA TRP A 61 -7.03 5.59 -7.29
C TRP A 61 -5.73 6.37 -7.19
N VAL A 62 -5.51 7.19 -8.21
CA VAL A 62 -4.29 7.95 -8.39
C VAL A 62 -4.66 9.42 -8.50
N GLY A 63 -4.12 10.24 -7.61
CA GLY A 63 -4.32 11.69 -7.58
C GLY A 63 -3.16 12.43 -8.23
N PHE A 64 -3.50 13.48 -8.98
CA PHE A 64 -2.53 14.30 -9.72
C PHE A 64 -2.60 15.75 -9.25
N ARG A 65 -1.44 16.40 -9.23
CA ARG A 65 -1.29 17.85 -9.18
C ARG A 65 -0.51 18.27 -10.43
N GLY A 66 -1.21 19.01 -11.33
CA GLY A 66 -0.68 19.21 -12.67
C GLY A 66 -0.52 17.87 -13.40
N ARG A 67 0.67 17.62 -13.90
CA ARG A 67 1.00 16.38 -14.63
C ARG A 67 1.85 15.40 -13.80
N ARG A 68 1.73 15.42 -12.48
CA ARG A 68 2.49 14.56 -11.59
C ARG A 68 1.59 13.87 -10.58
N VAL A 69 1.82 12.58 -10.34
CA VAL A 69 1.18 11.84 -9.26
C VAL A 69 1.62 12.41 -7.92
N VAL A 70 0.64 12.79 -7.11
CA VAL A 70 0.84 13.25 -5.72
C VAL A 70 0.14 12.38 -4.69
N GLU A 71 -0.72 11.45 -5.13
CA GLU A 71 -1.45 10.53 -4.24
C GLU A 71 -1.67 9.19 -4.94
N VAL A 72 -1.49 8.12 -4.19
CA VAL A 72 -1.93 6.78 -4.59
C VAL A 72 -2.63 6.16 -3.40
N THR A 73 -3.82 5.61 -3.61
CA THR A 73 -4.59 4.93 -2.57
C THR A 73 -5.02 3.55 -3.03
N THR A 74 -4.94 2.57 -2.13
CA THR A 74 -5.45 1.21 -2.36
C THR A 74 -6.39 0.77 -1.25
N THR A 75 -7.41 0.00 -1.64
CA THR A 75 -8.26 -0.78 -0.74
C THR A 75 -8.08 -2.29 -0.96
N ARG A 76 -7.05 -2.68 -1.72
CA ARG A 76 -6.74 -4.08 -2.01
C ARG A 76 -6.07 -4.74 -0.81
N SER A 77 -6.64 -5.82 -0.31
CA SER A 77 -6.04 -6.61 0.79
C SER A 77 -4.80 -7.40 0.35
N THR A 78 -4.61 -7.57 -0.94
CA THR A 78 -3.44 -8.27 -1.51
C THR A 78 -2.19 -7.40 -1.54
N GLU A 79 -2.33 -6.08 -1.44
CA GLU A 79 -1.19 -5.16 -1.41
C GLU A 79 -0.69 -4.98 0.02
N ARG A 80 0.60 -5.23 0.23
CA ARG A 80 1.23 -5.26 1.55
C ARG A 80 2.54 -4.50 1.58
N LEU A 81 2.85 -3.94 2.76
CA LEU A 81 4.19 -3.49 3.10
C LEU A 81 5.12 -4.71 3.31
N ALA A 82 6.42 -4.46 3.37
CA ALA A 82 7.42 -5.50 3.61
C ALA A 82 7.21 -6.25 4.94
N ASN A 83 6.65 -5.59 5.96
CA ASN A 83 6.30 -6.18 7.25
C ASN A 83 4.93 -6.87 7.28
N GLY A 84 4.25 -6.99 6.13
CA GLY A 84 2.95 -7.63 6.01
C GLY A 84 1.75 -6.76 6.31
N LEU A 85 1.93 -5.52 6.77
CA LEU A 85 0.81 -4.60 7.02
C LEU A 85 0.13 -4.18 5.72
N GLY A 86 -1.17 -3.96 5.79
CA GLY A 86 -1.98 -3.50 4.67
C GLY A 86 -3.44 -3.39 5.08
N VAL A 87 -4.34 -3.38 4.10
CA VAL A 87 -5.79 -3.41 4.34
C VAL A 87 -6.14 -4.65 5.17
N ASP A 88 -7.07 -4.51 6.10
CA ASP A 88 -7.52 -5.48 7.12
C ASP A 88 -6.54 -5.70 8.31
N SER A 89 -5.34 -5.15 8.30
CA SER A 89 -4.50 -5.10 9.51
C SER A 89 -5.19 -4.32 10.62
N SER A 90 -4.96 -4.69 11.89
CA SER A 90 -5.52 -3.95 13.02
C SER A 90 -4.76 -2.65 13.29
N GLU A 91 -5.42 -1.68 13.94
CA GLU A 91 -4.73 -0.47 14.40
C GLU A 91 -3.57 -0.82 15.37
N SER A 92 -3.75 -1.83 16.20
CA SER A 92 -2.70 -2.27 17.13
C SER A 92 -1.48 -2.85 16.41
N GLU A 93 -1.67 -3.57 15.32
CA GLU A 93 -0.57 -4.04 14.47
C GLU A 93 0.19 -2.88 13.82
N VAL A 94 -0.52 -1.85 13.34
CA VAL A 94 0.11 -0.64 12.81
C VAL A 94 0.94 0.07 13.87
N ARG A 95 0.39 0.26 15.07
CA ARG A 95 1.09 0.90 16.19
C ARG A 95 2.30 0.09 16.68
N ALA A 96 2.19 -1.23 16.71
CA ALA A 96 3.30 -2.09 17.12
C ALA A 96 4.45 -2.04 16.10
N ALA A 97 4.15 -2.04 14.80
CA ALA A 97 5.16 -1.97 13.76
C ALA A 97 5.77 -0.55 13.62
N TYR A 98 4.98 0.47 13.88
CA TYR A 98 5.36 1.88 13.76
C TYR A 98 5.01 2.67 15.02
N PRO A 99 5.80 2.54 16.13
CA PRO A 99 5.52 3.25 17.36
C PRO A 99 5.49 4.79 17.22
N GLN A 100 6.20 5.32 16.21
CA GLN A 100 6.24 6.74 15.88
C GLN A 100 5.04 7.22 15.05
N ALA A 101 4.15 6.32 14.61
CA ALA A 101 2.97 6.69 13.83
C ALA A 101 2.06 7.61 14.64
N GLN A 102 1.62 8.69 14.02
CA GLN A 102 0.66 9.62 14.60
C GLN A 102 -0.76 9.16 14.27
N CYS A 103 -1.42 8.57 15.26
CA CYS A 103 -2.78 8.07 15.14
C CYS A 103 -3.75 9.02 15.84
N ALA A 104 -4.71 9.56 15.09
CA ALA A 104 -5.69 10.51 15.58
C ALA A 104 -7.03 10.37 14.84
N GLN A 105 -8.09 10.90 15.45
CA GLN A 105 -9.39 11.01 14.77
C GLN A 105 -9.29 11.95 13.57
N ALA A 106 -9.86 11.54 12.43
CA ALA A 106 -9.89 12.29 11.19
C ALA A 106 -11.29 12.16 10.58
N GLY A 107 -12.21 13.06 10.96
CA GLY A 107 -13.61 12.94 10.59
C GLY A 107 -14.27 11.72 11.25
N THR A 108 -14.94 10.89 10.45
CA THR A 108 -15.60 9.65 10.92
C THR A 108 -14.64 8.47 11.07
N PHE A 109 -13.42 8.59 10.58
CA PHE A 109 -12.39 7.55 10.63
C PHE A 109 -11.23 7.99 11.53
N ARG A 110 -10.38 7.06 11.89
CA ARG A 110 -9.08 7.35 12.48
C ARG A 110 -8.01 7.28 11.38
N ARG A 111 -6.93 8.00 11.56
CA ARG A 111 -5.77 7.96 10.65
C ARG A 111 -4.51 7.74 11.45
N CYS A 112 -3.72 6.74 11.05
CA CYS A 112 -2.34 6.57 11.51
C CYS A 112 -1.40 7.03 10.40
N ARG A 113 -0.62 8.06 10.65
CA ARG A 113 0.30 8.68 9.68
C ARG A 113 1.74 8.33 9.97
N LEU A 114 2.45 7.87 8.96
CA LEU A 114 3.91 7.81 8.92
C LEU A 114 4.44 9.02 8.15
N GLY A 115 5.38 9.71 8.74
CA GLY A 115 5.94 10.95 8.20
C GLY A 115 5.39 12.19 8.89
N THR A 116 5.98 13.34 8.57
CA THR A 116 5.58 14.62 9.16
C THR A 116 4.37 15.21 8.45
N GLY A 117 3.58 16.02 9.15
CA GLY A 117 2.48 16.78 8.55
C GLY A 117 2.92 18.04 7.81
N ALA A 118 4.21 18.27 7.64
CA ALA A 118 4.73 19.48 7.00
C ALA A 118 4.43 19.51 5.50
N ARG A 119 4.32 20.72 4.95
CA ARG A 119 4.14 20.94 3.50
C ARG A 119 5.29 20.31 2.72
N GLY A 120 4.97 19.67 1.59
CA GLY A 120 5.96 19.00 0.74
C GLY A 120 6.46 17.66 1.29
N SER A 121 5.98 17.24 2.45
CA SER A 121 6.34 15.92 3.01
C SER A 121 5.64 14.80 2.26
N ARG A 122 6.34 13.67 2.14
CA ARG A 122 5.77 12.41 1.68
C ARG A 122 5.33 11.61 2.89
N VAL A 123 4.06 11.23 2.91
CA VAL A 123 3.47 10.50 4.03
C VAL A 123 2.81 9.22 3.58
N THR A 124 2.67 8.29 4.52
CA THR A 124 1.86 7.06 4.34
C THR A 124 0.79 7.09 5.41
N ASP A 125 -0.46 7.12 4.98
CA ASP A 125 -1.62 7.17 5.86
C ASP A 125 -2.37 5.83 5.83
N PHE A 126 -2.62 5.28 7.01
CA PHE A 126 -3.54 4.17 7.22
C PHE A 126 -4.86 4.75 7.70
N THR A 127 -5.92 4.62 6.92
CA THR A 127 -7.28 4.98 7.34
C THR A 127 -7.88 3.80 8.09
N ILE A 128 -8.27 4.03 9.32
CA ILE A 128 -8.77 3.01 10.26
C ILE A 128 -10.27 3.20 10.46
N GLY A 129 -11.03 2.14 10.27
CA GLY A 129 -12.43 2.05 10.63
C GLY A 129 -12.69 0.73 11.33
N HIS A 130 -13.49 0.76 12.41
CA HIS A 130 -13.78 -0.42 13.23
C HIS A 130 -12.52 -1.18 13.69
N GLY A 131 -11.45 -0.42 14.01
CA GLY A 131 -10.18 -0.97 14.48
C GLY A 131 -9.30 -1.63 13.41
N ARG A 132 -9.67 -1.54 12.13
CA ARG A 132 -8.94 -2.14 11.02
C ARG A 132 -8.61 -1.13 9.93
N VAL A 133 -7.52 -1.37 9.23
CA VAL A 133 -7.13 -0.58 8.05
C VAL A 133 -8.12 -0.83 6.92
N LEU A 134 -8.79 0.23 6.48
CA LEU A 134 -9.72 0.20 5.35
C LEU A 134 -9.02 0.53 4.04
N GLN A 135 -8.03 1.42 4.10
CA GLN A 135 -7.23 1.84 2.94
C GLN A 135 -5.85 2.32 3.37
N VAL A 136 -4.92 2.23 2.45
CA VAL A 136 -3.57 2.82 2.59
C VAL A 136 -3.42 3.89 1.52
N THR A 137 -2.97 5.07 1.92
CA THR A 137 -2.71 6.21 1.02
C THR A 137 -1.26 6.63 1.16
N ILE A 138 -0.58 6.79 0.04
CA ILE A 138 0.74 7.43 -0.03
C ILE A 138 0.55 8.75 -0.76
N GLN A 139 0.99 9.84 -0.15
CA GLN A 139 0.76 11.16 -0.71
C GLN A 139 1.91 12.13 -0.44
N LEU A 140 2.04 13.10 -1.35
CA LEU A 140 2.84 14.30 -1.22
C LEU A 140 1.95 15.44 -0.74
N LEU A 141 2.14 15.91 0.47
CA LEU A 141 1.35 16.99 1.05
C LEU A 141 1.54 18.31 0.28
N PRO A 142 0.48 19.13 0.15
CA PRO A 142 0.54 20.41 -0.55
C PRO A 142 1.45 21.42 0.15
#